data_4f567a3b7d19b5c764c3511d4aef995c
#
_entry.id   4f567a3b7d19b5c764c3511d4aef995c
#
_cell.length_a   1.000
_cell.length_b   1.000
_cell.length_c   1.000
_cell.angle_alpha   90.00
_cell.angle_beta   90.00
_cell.angle_gamma   90.00
#
_symmetry.space_group_name_H-M   'P 1'
#
loop_
_entity.id
_entity.type
_entity.pdbx_description
1 polymer ?
#
loop_
_entity_poly.entity_id
_entity_poly.type
_entity_poly.pdbx_seq_one_letter_code
_entity_poly.pdbx_strand_id
1 'polypeptide(L)'
;DSLEAYTFVPNVRSDEELGRYVVVAGQLHGDRRFPEEAWPYLDFAKIGAEYFAGHGGAYTVSGYVMRRENGQQQVQESKPIFELYLLHGQIRYRLDLPAEELQLDMTKRRLGVEDFAQAAIYQTKCEMEPLAGLLPMDCVSVESANELARTIREMPDGDLLKYLAVLSVEPPADFPGALRLALELDDYERITEGSYEYGQSVLRRIGADEELISVIDGYMDFEQFGEDSMKEDGVCQ
;
A
#
# COMPACT_ATOMS: atom_id res chain seq x y z
N ASP A 1 4.31 33.26 -11.88
CA ASP A 1 4.44 31.98 -12.57
C ASP A 1 4.39 30.90 -11.51
N SER A 2 3.29 30.11 -11.53
CA SER A 2 3.00 29.12 -10.49
C SER A 2 3.87 27.87 -10.67
N LEU A 3 4.41 27.33 -9.59
CA LEU A 3 5.10 26.04 -9.57
C LEU A 3 4.21 24.88 -10.08
N GLU A 4 2.91 25.08 -10.10
CA GLU A 4 1.90 24.14 -10.63
C GLU A 4 1.99 23.91 -12.15
N ALA A 5 2.73 24.79 -12.87
CA ALA A 5 2.93 24.68 -14.32
C ALA A 5 4.03 23.67 -14.71
N TYR A 6 4.70 23.08 -13.73
CA TYR A 6 5.80 22.13 -13.97
C TYR A 6 5.55 20.81 -13.30
N THR A 7 5.98 19.74 -13.96
CA THR A 7 6.07 18.40 -13.40
C THR A 7 7.52 18.12 -13.03
N PHE A 8 7.73 17.63 -11.81
CA PHE A 8 9.04 17.18 -11.34
C PHE A 8 9.03 15.66 -11.23
N VAL A 9 9.96 15.03 -11.92
CA VAL A 9 10.17 13.57 -11.86
C VAL A 9 11.45 13.33 -11.07
N PRO A 10 11.34 12.91 -9.80
CA PRO A 10 12.50 12.71 -8.96
C PRO A 10 13.39 11.60 -9.52
N ASN A 11 14.70 11.79 -9.33
CA ASN A 11 15.69 10.76 -9.64
C ASN A 11 15.94 10.44 -11.13
N VAL A 12 15.34 11.15 -12.05
CA VAL A 12 15.60 11.04 -13.51
C VAL A 12 16.61 12.11 -13.91
N ARG A 13 17.82 11.69 -14.30
CA ARG A 13 18.98 12.58 -14.57
C ARG A 13 19.64 12.34 -15.92
N SER A 14 19.16 11.37 -16.68
CA SER A 14 19.68 10.99 -17.98
C SER A 14 18.57 10.58 -18.92
N ASP A 15 18.87 10.56 -20.22
CA ASP A 15 17.93 10.08 -21.23
C ASP A 15 17.54 8.61 -20.98
N GLU A 16 18.45 7.76 -20.53
CA GLU A 16 18.14 6.37 -20.22
C GLU A 16 17.14 6.27 -19.05
N GLU A 17 17.35 7.04 -17.97
CA GLU A 17 16.43 7.06 -16.83
C GLU A 17 15.07 7.67 -17.22
N LEU A 18 15.07 8.69 -18.08
CA LEU A 18 13.84 9.29 -18.60
C LEU A 18 13.07 8.30 -19.49
N GLY A 19 13.75 7.57 -20.37
CA GLY A 19 13.11 6.56 -21.22
C GLY A 19 12.50 5.44 -20.41
N ARG A 20 13.16 4.98 -19.36
CA ARG A 20 12.60 4.01 -18.42
C ARG A 20 11.36 4.55 -17.73
N TYR A 21 11.41 5.78 -17.24
CA TYR A 21 10.26 6.44 -16.63
C TYR A 21 9.06 6.52 -17.60
N VAL A 22 9.29 6.93 -18.84
CA VAL A 22 8.26 7.08 -19.88
C VAL A 22 7.57 5.75 -20.21
N VAL A 23 8.36 4.67 -20.30
CA VAL A 23 7.84 3.31 -20.57
C VAL A 23 6.98 2.82 -19.41
N VAL A 24 7.45 2.98 -18.16
CA VAL A 24 6.73 2.57 -16.94
C VAL A 24 5.45 3.36 -16.76
N ALA A 25 5.52 4.68 -16.97
CA ALA A 25 4.35 5.57 -16.84
C ALA A 25 3.34 5.41 -17.99
N GLY A 26 3.62 4.56 -19.00
CA GLY A 26 2.75 4.37 -20.16
C GLY A 26 2.66 5.60 -21.07
N GLN A 27 3.59 6.55 -20.96
CA GLN A 27 3.54 7.84 -21.68
C GLN A 27 4.09 7.75 -23.12
N LEU A 28 4.58 6.59 -23.54
CA LEU A 28 5.18 6.45 -24.87
C LEU A 28 4.13 6.46 -25.99
N HIS A 29 2.94 5.94 -25.75
CA HIS A 29 1.89 5.87 -26.76
C HIS A 29 0.47 5.73 -26.14
N GLY A 30 -0.10 6.84 -25.63
CA GLY A 30 -1.50 6.93 -25.24
C GLY A 30 -1.96 5.89 -24.21
N ASP A 31 -1.39 5.90 -23.02
CA ASP A 31 -1.73 5.05 -21.87
C ASP A 31 -1.57 3.52 -22.08
N ARG A 32 -0.86 3.09 -23.12
CA ARG A 32 -0.55 1.68 -23.35
C ARG A 32 0.78 1.33 -22.69
N ARG A 33 0.73 0.42 -21.74
CA ARG A 33 1.94 -0.13 -21.09
C ARG A 33 2.57 -1.18 -22.00
N PHE A 34 3.91 -1.12 -22.13
CA PHE A 34 4.66 -2.18 -22.79
C PHE A 34 4.72 -3.42 -21.89
N PRO A 35 4.57 -4.64 -22.45
CA PRO A 35 4.80 -5.87 -21.70
C PRO A 35 6.22 -5.89 -21.15
N GLU A 36 6.38 -6.33 -19.91
CA GLU A 36 7.70 -6.33 -19.22
C GLU A 36 8.71 -7.23 -19.93
N GLU A 37 8.23 -8.28 -20.61
CA GLU A 37 9.06 -9.19 -21.40
C GLU A 37 9.75 -8.49 -22.58
N ALA A 38 9.23 -7.35 -23.03
CA ALA A 38 9.83 -6.56 -24.11
C ALA A 38 10.91 -5.58 -23.61
N TRP A 39 10.97 -5.28 -22.32
CA TRP A 39 11.88 -4.28 -21.76
C TRP A 39 13.37 -4.54 -22.01
N PRO A 40 13.89 -5.78 -21.93
CA PRO A 40 15.30 -6.06 -22.22
C PRO A 40 15.74 -5.69 -23.65
N TYR A 41 14.77 -5.52 -24.55
CA TYR A 41 14.99 -5.21 -25.97
C TYR A 41 14.73 -3.74 -26.31
N LEU A 42 14.35 -2.91 -25.34
CA LEU A 42 14.10 -1.48 -25.55
C LEU A 42 15.37 -0.65 -25.36
N ASP A 43 15.58 0.27 -26.28
CA ASP A 43 16.62 1.30 -26.15
C ASP A 43 16.06 2.48 -25.35
N PHE A 44 16.17 2.38 -24.04
CA PHE A 44 15.65 3.41 -23.14
C PHE A 44 16.34 4.77 -23.32
N ALA A 45 17.64 4.79 -23.68
CA ALA A 45 18.33 6.06 -23.91
C ALA A 45 17.75 6.78 -25.12
N LYS A 46 17.45 6.05 -26.18
CA LYS A 46 16.80 6.60 -27.36
C LYS A 46 15.37 7.08 -27.07
N ILE A 47 14.59 6.28 -26.34
CA ILE A 47 13.21 6.64 -25.93
C ILE A 47 13.23 7.93 -25.12
N GLY A 48 14.13 8.04 -24.13
CA GLY A 48 14.24 9.23 -23.31
C GLY A 48 14.69 10.47 -24.07
N ALA A 49 15.66 10.31 -24.99
CA ALA A 49 16.11 11.41 -25.83
C ALA A 49 15.00 11.94 -26.78
N GLU A 50 14.22 11.02 -27.37
CA GLU A 50 13.07 11.40 -28.21
C GLU A 50 11.96 12.06 -27.37
N TYR A 51 11.67 11.56 -26.17
CA TYR A 51 10.73 12.17 -25.25
C TYR A 51 11.17 13.57 -24.83
N PHE A 52 12.45 13.73 -24.46
CA PHE A 52 13.05 15.01 -24.12
C PHE A 52 12.95 16.02 -25.28
N ALA A 53 13.27 15.58 -26.50
CA ALA A 53 13.18 16.43 -27.68
C ALA A 53 11.73 16.91 -27.98
N GLY A 54 10.73 16.05 -27.72
CA GLY A 54 9.32 16.38 -27.95
C GLY A 54 8.68 17.25 -26.86
N HIS A 55 9.05 17.05 -25.59
CA HIS A 55 8.41 17.68 -24.45
C HIS A 55 9.26 18.76 -23.77
N GLY A 56 10.54 18.85 -24.12
CA GLY A 56 11.49 19.76 -23.47
C GLY A 56 11.75 19.39 -22.01
N GLY A 57 12.26 20.31 -21.25
CA GLY A 57 12.55 20.15 -19.83
C GLY A 57 14.02 20.35 -19.49
N ALA A 58 14.40 19.99 -18.28
CA ALA A 58 15.79 20.08 -17.82
C ALA A 58 16.12 18.99 -16.82
N TYR A 59 17.27 18.37 -16.97
CA TYR A 59 17.84 17.51 -15.94
C TYR A 59 18.44 18.33 -14.83
N THR A 60 18.14 17.98 -13.60
CA THR A 60 18.67 18.58 -12.38
C THR A 60 19.40 17.55 -11.54
N VAL A 61 20.11 17.99 -10.51
CA VAL A 61 20.77 17.11 -9.55
C VAL A 61 19.77 16.16 -8.85
N SER A 62 18.51 16.61 -8.72
CA SER A 62 17.47 15.90 -7.98
C SER A 62 16.49 15.13 -8.87
N GLY A 63 16.45 15.43 -10.19
CA GLY A 63 15.52 14.78 -11.11
C GLY A 63 15.31 15.59 -12.39
N TYR A 64 14.27 15.25 -13.14
CA TYR A 64 13.89 15.90 -14.38
C TYR A 64 12.70 16.83 -14.16
N VAL A 65 12.75 18.03 -14.74
CA VAL A 65 11.68 19.03 -14.68
C VAL A 65 11.18 19.29 -16.10
N MET A 66 9.88 19.19 -16.31
CA MET A 66 9.26 19.55 -17.58
C MET A 66 8.04 20.45 -17.36
N ARG A 67 7.69 21.24 -18.38
CA ARG A 67 6.47 22.04 -18.35
C ARG A 67 5.26 21.15 -18.58
N ARG A 68 4.20 21.33 -17.79
CA ARG A 68 2.92 20.65 -18.03
C ARG A 68 2.30 21.13 -19.33
N GLU A 69 2.02 20.21 -20.24
CA GLU A 69 1.10 20.48 -21.34
C GLU A 69 -0.33 20.30 -20.84
N ASN A 70 -1.22 21.26 -21.18
CA ASN A 70 -2.64 21.17 -20.85
C ASN A 70 -3.24 19.96 -21.55
N GLY A 71 -3.39 18.85 -20.87
CA GLY A 71 -3.95 17.60 -21.38
C GLY A 71 -3.29 16.31 -20.90
N GLN A 72 -2.11 16.39 -20.28
CA GLN A 72 -1.56 15.21 -19.63
C GLN A 72 -2.32 14.93 -18.33
N GLN A 73 -3.05 13.82 -18.33
CA GLN A 73 -3.59 13.27 -17.09
C GLN A 73 -2.43 13.19 -16.08
N GLN A 74 -2.63 13.86 -14.94
CA GLN A 74 -1.83 13.55 -13.78
C GLN A 74 -1.90 12.04 -13.58
N VAL A 75 -0.77 11.33 -13.72
CA VAL A 75 -0.56 10.20 -12.84
C VAL A 75 -0.66 10.83 -11.46
N GLN A 76 -1.80 10.72 -10.81
CA GLN A 76 -1.92 11.03 -9.39
C GLN A 76 -0.79 10.24 -8.76
N GLU A 77 0.25 10.93 -8.30
CA GLU A 77 1.15 10.35 -7.33
C GLU A 77 0.26 10.03 -6.13
N SER A 78 -0.32 8.84 -6.16
CA SER A 78 -0.99 8.32 -4.98
C SER A 78 0.08 8.33 -3.90
N LYS A 79 -0.21 9.05 -2.81
CA LYS A 79 0.73 9.13 -1.68
C LYS A 79 1.26 7.72 -1.40
N PRO A 80 2.55 7.57 -1.12
CA PRO A 80 3.09 6.27 -0.77
C PRO A 80 2.36 5.75 0.48
N ILE A 81 2.19 4.44 0.58
CA ILE A 81 1.70 3.82 1.81
C ILE A 81 2.82 3.76 2.82
N PHE A 82 4.01 3.35 2.36
CA PHE A 82 5.22 3.36 3.18
C PHE A 82 6.34 4.15 2.51
N GLU A 83 7.13 4.84 3.33
CA GLU A 83 8.42 5.39 2.96
C GLU A 83 9.51 4.63 3.71
N LEU A 84 10.38 3.97 2.97
CA LEU A 84 11.55 3.30 3.53
C LEU A 84 12.80 4.16 3.34
N TYR A 85 13.56 4.34 4.40
CA TYR A 85 14.83 5.05 4.37
C TYR A 85 15.96 4.04 4.49
N LEU A 86 16.66 3.84 3.37
CA LEU A 86 17.69 2.83 3.16
C LEU A 86 19.08 3.43 3.30
N LEU A 87 20.03 2.64 3.85
CA LEU A 87 21.42 3.01 4.02
C LEU A 87 22.33 1.86 3.58
N HIS A 88 23.25 2.14 2.66
CA HIS A 88 24.38 1.25 2.36
C HIS A 88 25.68 2.07 2.28
N GLY A 89 26.64 1.76 3.13
CA GLY A 89 27.86 2.58 3.27
C GLY A 89 27.53 4.02 3.69
N GLN A 90 27.80 4.97 2.81
CA GLN A 90 27.46 6.39 3.00
C GLN A 90 26.26 6.86 2.16
N ILE A 91 25.69 5.95 1.37
CA ILE A 91 24.58 6.27 0.48
C ILE A 91 23.27 6.11 1.25
N ARG A 92 22.49 7.19 1.28
CA ARG A 92 21.14 7.21 1.84
C ARG A 92 20.14 7.36 0.69
N TYR A 93 19.07 6.57 0.74
CA TYR A 93 18.05 6.60 -0.28
C TYR A 93 16.66 6.43 0.34
N ARG A 94 15.70 7.23 -0.12
CA ARG A 94 14.29 7.06 0.23
C ARG A 94 13.60 6.27 -0.88
N LEU A 95 12.90 5.22 -0.51
CA LEU A 95 12.09 4.39 -1.37
C LEU A 95 10.62 4.53 -0.97
N ASP A 96 9.80 4.99 -1.90
CA ASP A 96 8.36 5.13 -1.73
C ASP A 96 7.68 3.84 -2.21
N LEU A 97 6.77 3.28 -1.39
CA LEU A 97 6.08 2.01 -1.65
C LEU A 97 4.56 2.19 -1.76
N PRO A 98 3.87 1.39 -2.61
CA PRO A 98 4.44 0.33 -3.44
C PRO A 98 5.27 0.86 -4.59
N ALA A 99 6.35 0.15 -4.87
CA ALA A 99 7.26 0.41 -5.98
C ALA A 99 7.17 -0.72 -7.00
N GLU A 100 7.31 -0.36 -8.28
CA GLU A 100 7.40 -1.32 -9.37
C GLU A 100 8.80 -1.95 -9.41
N GLU A 101 8.93 -3.12 -10.04
CA GLU A 101 10.19 -3.87 -10.11
C GLU A 101 11.35 -3.02 -10.65
N LEU A 102 11.07 -2.20 -11.65
CA LEU A 102 12.07 -1.28 -12.19
C LEU A 102 12.56 -0.25 -11.16
N GLN A 103 11.66 0.28 -10.34
CA GLN A 103 12.03 1.23 -9.27
C GLN A 103 12.88 0.54 -8.21
N LEU A 104 12.55 -0.71 -7.88
CA LEU A 104 13.35 -1.55 -6.97
C LEU A 104 14.75 -1.79 -7.53
N ASP A 105 14.88 -2.15 -8.81
CA ASP A 105 16.16 -2.37 -9.46
C ASP A 105 16.99 -1.08 -9.56
N MET A 106 16.37 0.05 -9.89
CA MET A 106 17.05 1.35 -9.89
C MET A 106 17.55 1.70 -8.49
N THR A 107 16.77 1.39 -7.45
CA THR A 107 17.15 1.63 -6.06
C THR A 107 18.35 0.76 -5.66
N LYS A 108 18.35 -0.54 -6.01
CA LYS A 108 19.50 -1.44 -5.78
C LYS A 108 20.77 -0.91 -6.45
N ARG A 109 20.68 -0.52 -7.73
CA ARG A 109 21.82 0.05 -8.46
C ARG A 109 22.35 1.34 -7.81
N ARG A 110 21.47 2.21 -7.32
CA ARG A 110 21.88 3.45 -6.64
C ARG A 110 22.56 3.20 -5.31
N LEU A 111 22.05 2.23 -4.55
CA LEU A 111 22.66 1.81 -3.29
C LEU A 111 23.96 1.04 -3.51
N GLY A 112 24.19 0.51 -4.74
CA GLY A 112 25.32 -0.34 -5.06
C GLY A 112 25.19 -1.73 -4.43
N VAL A 113 23.97 -2.26 -4.33
CA VAL A 113 23.65 -3.57 -3.76
C VAL A 113 23.01 -4.47 -4.82
N GLU A 114 23.21 -5.77 -4.70
CA GLU A 114 22.53 -6.77 -5.52
C GLU A 114 21.19 -7.18 -4.90
N ASP A 115 21.13 -7.13 -3.55
CA ASP A 115 19.98 -7.49 -2.74
C ASP A 115 19.75 -6.44 -1.64
N PHE A 116 18.49 -6.13 -1.34
CA PHE A 116 18.15 -5.19 -0.28
C PHE A 116 18.56 -5.67 1.12
N ALA A 117 18.76 -6.98 1.33
CA ALA A 117 19.33 -7.50 2.57
C ALA A 117 20.74 -6.95 2.88
N GLN A 118 21.45 -6.39 1.88
CA GLN A 118 22.74 -5.73 2.04
C GLN A 118 22.63 -4.28 2.52
N ALA A 119 21.44 -3.69 2.45
CA ALA A 119 21.15 -2.33 2.88
C ALA A 119 20.41 -2.33 4.21
N ALA A 120 20.78 -1.43 5.12
CA ALA A 120 20.04 -1.25 6.35
C ALA A 120 18.82 -0.35 6.12
N ILE A 121 17.67 -0.76 6.64
CA ILE A 121 16.50 0.11 6.77
C ILE A 121 16.65 0.83 8.10
N TYR A 122 16.90 2.13 8.08
CA TYR A 122 17.12 2.89 9.32
C TYR A 122 15.90 3.68 9.78
N GLN A 123 14.89 3.80 8.91
CA GLN A 123 13.61 4.41 9.25
C GLN A 123 12.53 3.90 8.29
N THR A 124 11.37 3.62 8.85
CA THR A 124 10.13 3.34 8.12
C THR A 124 9.07 4.36 8.53
N LYS A 125 8.33 4.89 7.57
CA LYS A 125 7.15 5.70 7.82
C LYS A 125 5.95 5.11 7.10
N CYS A 126 4.80 5.20 7.71
CA CYS A 126 3.52 4.93 7.07
C CYS A 126 2.77 6.27 6.92
N GLU A 127 2.37 6.59 5.71
CA GLU A 127 1.63 7.81 5.40
C GLU A 127 0.11 7.67 5.67
N MET A 128 -0.34 6.47 6.00
CA MET A 128 -1.71 6.17 6.39
C MET A 128 -1.81 6.07 7.92
N GLU A 129 -2.22 7.16 8.58
CA GLU A 129 -2.23 7.25 10.04
C GLU A 129 -2.90 6.08 10.77
N PRO A 130 -4.09 5.59 10.37
CA PRO A 130 -4.70 4.46 11.06
C PRO A 130 -3.83 3.20 11.04
N LEU A 131 -3.11 2.96 9.94
CA LEU A 131 -2.26 1.79 9.74
C LEU A 131 -0.92 1.90 10.50
N ALA A 132 -0.38 3.12 10.61
CA ALA A 132 0.91 3.38 11.26
C ALA A 132 0.97 2.92 12.72
N GLY A 133 -0.14 2.98 13.43
CA GLY A 133 -0.25 2.55 14.83
C GLY A 133 -0.45 1.04 15.02
N LEU A 134 -0.76 0.31 13.95
CA LEU A 134 -1.13 -1.11 13.99
C LEU A 134 -0.03 -2.04 13.47
N LEU A 135 0.99 -1.50 12.81
CA LEU A 135 2.07 -2.28 12.21
C LEU A 135 3.39 -2.18 13.00
N PRO A 136 4.16 -3.27 13.08
CA PRO A 136 5.47 -3.29 13.73
C PRO A 136 6.54 -2.68 12.81
N MET A 137 6.66 -1.34 12.80
CA MET A 137 7.54 -0.60 11.87
C MET A 137 9.03 -0.92 11.99
N ASP A 138 9.47 -1.55 13.09
CA ASP A 138 10.88 -1.89 13.34
C ASP A 138 11.33 -3.19 12.62
N CYS A 139 10.38 -4.01 12.15
CA CYS A 139 10.65 -5.33 11.58
C CYS A 139 10.27 -5.38 10.09
N VAL A 140 10.90 -4.52 9.28
CA VAL A 140 10.55 -4.34 7.87
C VAL A 140 11.65 -4.86 6.96
N SER A 141 11.28 -5.66 5.93
CA SER A 141 12.08 -5.86 4.73
C SER A 141 11.47 -5.08 3.56
N VAL A 142 12.28 -4.71 2.57
CA VAL A 142 11.79 -3.98 1.40
C VAL A 142 10.73 -4.80 0.65
N GLU A 143 10.97 -6.09 0.49
CA GLU A 143 10.10 -7.02 -0.23
C GLU A 143 8.73 -7.13 0.45
N SER A 144 8.72 -7.45 1.76
CA SER A 144 7.47 -7.60 2.51
C SER A 144 6.69 -6.29 2.61
N ALA A 145 7.38 -5.16 2.77
CA ALA A 145 6.75 -3.85 2.80
C ALA A 145 6.14 -3.48 1.43
N ASN A 146 6.82 -3.83 0.34
CA ASN A 146 6.33 -3.55 -1.01
C ASN A 146 5.09 -4.39 -1.35
N GLU A 147 5.11 -5.66 -0.98
CA GLU A 147 3.99 -6.56 -1.22
C GLU A 147 2.76 -6.15 -0.38
N LEU A 148 2.97 -5.85 0.90
CA LEU A 148 1.91 -5.32 1.76
C LEU A 148 1.35 -4.00 1.22
N ALA A 149 2.21 -3.08 0.78
CA ALA A 149 1.79 -1.81 0.22
C ALA A 149 0.96 -1.98 -1.07
N ARG A 150 1.31 -2.93 -1.93
CA ARG A 150 0.51 -3.27 -3.13
C ARG A 150 -0.86 -3.80 -2.74
N THR A 151 -0.90 -4.77 -1.83
CA THR A 151 -2.14 -5.38 -1.35
C THR A 151 -3.08 -4.32 -0.77
N ILE A 152 -2.57 -3.42 0.09
CA ILE A 152 -3.37 -2.34 0.67
C ILE A 152 -3.87 -1.35 -0.39
N ARG A 153 -3.06 -1.03 -1.39
CA ARG A 153 -3.43 -0.10 -2.48
C ARG A 153 -4.54 -0.64 -3.37
N GLU A 154 -4.56 -1.95 -3.58
CA GLU A 154 -5.54 -2.64 -4.40
C GLU A 154 -6.82 -2.99 -3.63
N MET A 155 -6.79 -2.84 -2.31
CA MET A 155 -7.88 -3.19 -1.42
C MET A 155 -9.04 -2.20 -1.57
N PRO A 156 -10.29 -2.68 -1.76
CA PRO A 156 -11.47 -1.82 -1.73
C PRO A 156 -11.64 -1.11 -0.38
N ASP A 157 -12.25 0.07 -0.35
CA ASP A 157 -12.42 0.87 0.87
C ASP A 157 -13.10 0.08 2.02
N GLY A 158 -14.07 -0.77 1.69
CA GLY A 158 -14.75 -1.62 2.68
C GLY A 158 -13.82 -2.68 3.31
N ASP A 159 -12.96 -3.27 2.51
CA ASP A 159 -12.00 -4.27 2.95
C ASP A 159 -10.86 -3.64 3.72
N LEU A 160 -10.46 -2.41 3.36
CA LEU A 160 -9.47 -1.67 4.13
C LEU A 160 -9.94 -1.39 5.55
N LEU A 161 -11.21 -0.99 5.75
CA LEU A 161 -11.77 -0.79 7.09
C LEU A 161 -11.81 -2.11 7.87
N LYS A 162 -12.19 -3.21 7.22
CA LYS A 162 -12.18 -4.55 7.81
C LYS A 162 -10.75 -4.96 8.21
N TYR A 163 -9.78 -4.71 7.34
CA TYR A 163 -8.38 -5.01 7.59
C TYR A 163 -7.83 -4.24 8.81
N LEU A 164 -8.12 -2.94 8.92
CA LEU A 164 -7.74 -2.14 10.08
C LEU A 164 -8.34 -2.69 11.38
N ALA A 165 -9.60 -3.12 11.34
CA ALA A 165 -10.24 -3.76 12.48
C ALA A 165 -9.54 -5.07 12.85
N VAL A 166 -9.23 -5.93 11.88
CA VAL A 166 -8.49 -7.19 12.11
C VAL A 166 -7.13 -6.93 12.74
N LEU A 167 -6.34 -5.98 12.21
CA LEU A 167 -5.05 -5.61 12.77
C LEU A 167 -5.13 -5.09 14.22
N SER A 168 -6.23 -4.45 14.58
CA SER A 168 -6.41 -3.93 15.95
C SER A 168 -6.64 -5.04 16.97
N VAL A 169 -7.19 -6.15 16.52
CA VAL A 169 -7.56 -7.32 17.32
C VAL A 169 -6.44 -8.34 17.35
N GLU A 170 -5.85 -8.59 16.19
CA GLU A 170 -4.76 -9.54 15.97
C GLU A 170 -3.53 -8.77 15.49
N PRO A 171 -2.78 -8.11 16.42
CA PRO A 171 -1.61 -7.36 16.06
C PRO A 171 -0.56 -8.28 15.42
N PRO A 172 -0.10 -8.00 14.19
CA PRO A 172 0.89 -8.81 13.53
C PRO A 172 2.26 -8.66 14.19
N ALA A 173 3.04 -9.74 14.24
CA ALA A 173 4.39 -9.69 14.76
C ALA A 173 5.38 -9.04 13.79
N ASP A 174 5.08 -9.06 12.49
CA ASP A 174 5.92 -8.56 11.40
C ASP A 174 5.07 -8.23 10.16
N PHE A 175 5.70 -7.69 9.12
CA PHE A 175 5.04 -7.35 7.86
C PHE A 175 4.52 -8.58 7.09
N PRO A 176 5.22 -9.72 7.03
CA PRO A 176 4.65 -10.96 6.49
C PRO A 176 3.38 -11.41 7.21
N GLY A 177 3.33 -11.29 8.55
CA GLY A 177 2.12 -11.55 9.33
C GLY A 177 0.97 -10.60 8.97
N ALA A 178 1.26 -9.31 8.82
CA ALA A 178 0.29 -8.33 8.37
C ALA A 178 -0.25 -8.63 6.96
N LEU A 179 0.63 -9.03 6.04
CA LEU A 179 0.24 -9.45 4.69
C LEU A 179 -0.66 -10.69 4.72
N ARG A 180 -0.34 -11.69 5.54
CA ARG A 180 -1.18 -12.87 5.70
C ARG A 180 -2.59 -12.50 6.13
N LEU A 181 -2.75 -11.64 7.16
CA LEU A 181 -4.06 -11.16 7.61
C LEU A 181 -4.81 -10.40 6.50
N ALA A 182 -4.11 -9.65 5.66
CA ALA A 182 -4.70 -8.98 4.51
C ALA A 182 -5.23 -9.96 3.45
N LEU A 183 -4.55 -11.09 3.24
CA LEU A 183 -4.95 -12.12 2.28
C LEU A 183 -6.05 -13.06 2.82
N GLU A 184 -6.15 -13.18 4.14
CA GLU A 184 -7.12 -14.02 4.84
C GLU A 184 -8.36 -13.23 5.31
N LEU A 185 -8.60 -12.01 4.76
CA LEU A 185 -9.72 -11.17 5.17
C LEU A 185 -11.10 -11.83 5.00
N ASP A 186 -11.23 -12.77 4.07
CA ASP A 186 -12.48 -13.49 3.85
C ASP A 186 -12.82 -14.44 5.02
N ASP A 187 -11.83 -14.82 5.83
CA ASP A 187 -12.02 -15.65 7.03
C ASP A 187 -12.63 -14.86 8.21
N TYR A 188 -12.66 -13.53 8.10
CA TYR A 188 -13.24 -12.64 9.09
C TYR A 188 -14.62 -12.19 8.65
N GLU A 189 -15.60 -12.21 9.53
CA GLU A 189 -16.94 -11.72 9.28
C GLU A 189 -17.13 -10.35 9.94
N ARG A 190 -17.74 -9.41 9.20
CA ARG A 190 -18.12 -8.12 9.77
C ARG A 190 -19.47 -8.24 10.48
N ILE A 191 -19.45 -8.18 11.80
CA ILE A 191 -20.67 -8.15 12.62
C ILE A 191 -21.14 -6.70 12.76
N THR A 192 -22.37 -6.44 12.37
CA THR A 192 -23.01 -5.11 12.45
C THR A 192 -24.01 -5.02 13.58
N GLU A 193 -24.25 -6.11 14.27
CA GLU A 193 -25.20 -6.23 15.38
C GLU A 193 -24.58 -5.64 16.65
N GLY A 194 -25.39 -4.94 17.43
CA GLY A 194 -25.03 -4.53 18.79
C GLY A 194 -24.99 -5.72 19.75
N SER A 195 -24.47 -5.53 20.97
CA SER A 195 -24.35 -6.61 21.96
C SER A 195 -25.69 -7.29 22.25
N TYR A 196 -26.76 -6.52 22.34
CA TYR A 196 -28.12 -7.04 22.59
C TYR A 196 -28.60 -7.96 21.47
N GLU A 197 -28.52 -7.50 20.22
CA GLU A 197 -28.92 -8.28 19.03
C GLU A 197 -28.02 -9.49 18.83
N TYR A 198 -26.72 -9.33 19.11
CA TYR A 198 -25.76 -10.43 19.05
C TYR A 198 -26.12 -11.52 20.07
N GLY A 199 -26.44 -11.15 21.31
CA GLY A 199 -26.91 -12.09 22.34
C GLY A 199 -28.13 -12.89 21.88
N GLN A 200 -29.11 -12.23 21.25
CA GLN A 200 -30.26 -12.92 20.65
C GLN A 200 -29.85 -13.85 19.50
N SER A 201 -28.94 -13.41 18.61
CA SER A 201 -28.48 -14.22 17.50
C SER A 201 -27.73 -15.48 17.95
N VAL A 202 -26.95 -15.38 19.04
CA VAL A 202 -26.31 -16.53 19.69
C VAL A 202 -27.35 -17.54 20.18
N LEU A 203 -28.42 -17.08 20.85
CA LEU A 203 -29.48 -17.98 21.30
C LEU A 203 -30.18 -18.67 20.12
N ARG A 204 -30.47 -17.96 19.02
CA ARG A 204 -31.02 -18.57 17.80
C ARG A 204 -30.10 -19.64 17.24
N ARG A 205 -28.80 -19.36 17.20
CA ARG A 205 -27.77 -20.30 16.71
C ARG A 205 -27.72 -21.59 17.54
N ILE A 206 -27.97 -21.53 18.84
CA ILE A 206 -28.03 -22.70 19.71
C ILE A 206 -29.41 -23.35 19.79
N GLY A 207 -30.40 -22.85 19.05
CA GLY A 207 -31.70 -23.47 18.85
C GLY A 207 -32.87 -22.87 19.63
N ALA A 208 -32.72 -21.68 20.22
CA ALA A 208 -33.85 -20.97 20.78
C ALA A 208 -34.74 -20.40 19.67
N ASP A 209 -36.06 -20.56 19.81
CA ASP A 209 -37.03 -19.93 18.92
C ASP A 209 -37.39 -18.51 19.38
N GLU A 210 -38.09 -17.74 18.53
CA GLU A 210 -38.46 -16.37 18.82
C GLU A 210 -39.44 -16.24 20.00
N GLU A 211 -40.27 -17.28 20.23
CA GLU A 211 -41.19 -17.28 21.35
C GLU A 211 -40.43 -17.38 22.67
N LEU A 212 -39.43 -18.26 22.73
CA LEU A 212 -38.57 -18.42 23.90
C LEU A 212 -37.75 -17.15 24.14
N ILE A 213 -37.15 -16.58 23.12
CA ILE A 213 -36.36 -15.34 23.20
C ILE A 213 -37.22 -14.21 23.76
N SER A 214 -38.45 -14.06 23.25
CA SER A 214 -39.40 -13.05 23.73
C SER A 214 -39.80 -13.25 25.20
N VAL A 215 -39.93 -14.49 25.62
CA VAL A 215 -40.30 -14.80 27.02
C VAL A 215 -39.16 -14.49 27.98
N ILE A 216 -37.91 -14.79 27.59
CA ILE A 216 -36.74 -14.58 28.46
C ILE A 216 -36.21 -13.15 28.42
N ASP A 217 -36.63 -12.32 27.47
CA ASP A 217 -36.17 -10.94 27.32
C ASP A 217 -36.35 -10.11 28.61
N GLY A 218 -37.41 -10.34 29.38
CA GLY A 218 -37.62 -9.67 30.66
C GLY A 218 -36.83 -10.23 31.87
N TYR A 219 -36.09 -11.32 31.67
CA TYR A 219 -35.37 -12.05 32.72
C TYR A 219 -33.88 -12.22 32.47
N MET A 220 -33.42 -11.94 31.26
CA MET A 220 -32.05 -12.11 30.83
C MET A 220 -31.44 -10.76 30.41
N ASP A 221 -30.25 -10.47 30.88
CA ASP A 221 -29.45 -9.36 30.40
C ASP A 221 -28.78 -9.74 29.07
N PHE A 222 -29.47 -9.47 27.96
CA PHE A 222 -28.99 -9.75 26.61
C PHE A 222 -27.78 -8.92 26.22
N GLU A 223 -27.65 -7.71 26.78
CA GLU A 223 -26.51 -6.85 26.49
C GLU A 223 -25.23 -7.46 27.09
N GLN A 224 -25.27 -7.83 28.36
CA GLN A 224 -24.16 -8.48 29.03
C GLN A 224 -23.83 -9.87 28.42
N PHE A 225 -24.87 -10.66 28.13
CA PHE A 225 -24.67 -11.97 27.48
C PHE A 225 -24.06 -11.84 26.09
N GLY A 226 -24.51 -10.86 25.32
CA GLY A 226 -23.94 -10.58 23.99
C GLY A 226 -22.50 -10.10 24.06
N GLU A 227 -22.16 -9.20 24.99
CA GLU A 227 -20.77 -8.77 25.20
C GLU A 227 -19.84 -9.94 25.57
N ASP A 228 -20.29 -10.82 26.45
CA ASP A 228 -19.48 -11.98 26.84
C ASP A 228 -19.36 -12.99 25.71
N SER A 229 -20.43 -13.23 24.96
CA SER A 229 -20.40 -14.08 23.76
C SER A 229 -19.52 -13.50 22.64
N MET A 230 -19.56 -12.19 22.42
CA MET A 230 -18.67 -11.51 21.48
C MET A 230 -17.20 -11.70 21.85
N LYS A 231 -16.85 -11.59 23.15
CA LYS A 231 -15.47 -11.85 23.62
C LYS A 231 -15.04 -13.30 23.40
N GLU A 232 -15.95 -14.27 23.69
CA GLU A 232 -15.67 -15.67 23.47
C GLU A 232 -15.51 -16.02 21.98
N ASP A 233 -16.32 -15.42 21.12
CA ASP A 233 -16.28 -15.61 19.66
C ASP A 233 -15.16 -14.77 18.97
N GLY A 234 -14.39 -13.98 19.75
CA GLY A 234 -13.31 -13.15 19.23
C GLY A 234 -13.78 -11.93 18.44
N VAL A 235 -15.03 -11.48 18.70
CA VAL A 235 -15.60 -10.28 18.07
C VAL A 235 -15.04 -9.04 18.74
N CYS A 236 -14.58 -8.08 17.94
CA CYS A 236 -14.10 -6.79 18.41
C CYS A 236 -15.01 -5.65 17.94
N GLN A 237 -15.29 -4.76 18.85
CA GLN A 237 -16.08 -3.55 18.63
C GLN A 237 -15.19 -2.35 18.31
#